data_a6a2e8f7f0fa8f781d56a113b4c2a085
#
_entry.id   a6a2e8f7f0fa8f781d56a113b4c2a085
#
_cell.length_a   1.000
_cell.length_b   1.000
_cell.length_c   1.000
_cell.angle_alpha   90.00
_cell.angle_beta   90.00
_cell.angle_gamma   90.00
#
_symmetry.space_group_name_H-M   'P 1'
#
loop_
_entity.id
_entity.type
_entity.pdbx_description
1 polymer ?
#
loop_
_entity_poly.entity_id
_entity_poly.type
_entity_poly.pdbx_seq_one_letter_code
_entity_poly.pdbx_strand_id
1 'polypeptide(L)'
;MELDFPVTRPLRLSELTLPASLTLVVLAPHPDDFDAIAVTLRYFHQRGDTIHLAVLTTGASGVEDGYADAYTADDKATLREAEQAASCAFFGLPPERLSFLRLPPDEKGNPRLDD
;
A
#
# COMPACT_ATOMS: atom_id res chain seq x y z
N MET A 1 1.03 -6.61 23.56
CA MET A 1 2.02 -5.53 23.33
C MET A 1 1.32 -4.20 23.60
N GLU A 2 1.79 -3.50 24.59
CA GLU A 2 1.33 -2.12 24.83
C GLU A 2 2.29 -1.15 24.18
N LEU A 3 1.73 -0.20 23.43
CA LEU A 3 2.47 0.94 22.89
C LEU A 3 2.11 2.16 23.71
N ASP A 4 3.12 2.80 24.28
CA ASP A 4 2.93 4.03 25.05
C ASP A 4 3.27 5.21 24.14
N PHE A 5 2.25 6.02 23.85
CA PHE A 5 2.38 7.21 23.00
C PHE A 5 2.17 8.46 23.84
N PRO A 6 3.22 9.26 24.11
CA PRO A 6 3.01 10.57 24.67
C PRO A 6 2.17 11.42 23.71
N VAL A 7 1.05 11.98 24.22
CA VAL A 7 0.06 12.69 23.37
C VAL A 7 0.20 14.22 23.40
N THR A 8 1.22 14.73 24.06
CA THR A 8 1.36 16.17 24.34
C THR A 8 2.11 16.95 23.25
N ARG A 9 2.71 16.28 22.28
CA ARG A 9 3.49 16.88 21.20
C ARG A 9 3.64 15.91 20.01
N PRO A 10 3.98 16.43 18.82
CA PRO A 10 4.38 15.55 17.73
C PRO A 10 5.60 14.69 18.12
N LEU A 11 5.60 13.43 17.65
CA LEU A 11 6.68 12.48 17.93
C LEU A 11 7.40 12.10 16.65
N ARG A 12 8.71 11.92 16.76
CA ARG A 12 9.47 11.21 15.72
C ARG A 12 9.35 9.71 15.97
N LEU A 13 9.34 8.93 14.90
CA LEU A 13 9.32 7.47 15.02
C LEU A 13 10.49 6.95 15.87
N SER A 14 11.65 7.57 15.75
CA SER A 14 12.85 7.20 16.52
C SER A 14 12.69 7.43 18.03
N GLU A 15 11.71 8.20 18.46
CA GLU A 15 11.43 8.43 19.89
C GLU A 15 10.53 7.36 20.50
N LEU A 16 9.92 6.52 19.66
CA LEU A 16 9.04 5.46 20.14
C LEU A 16 9.84 4.25 20.60
N THR A 17 9.43 3.69 21.74
CA THR A 17 9.95 2.40 22.18
C THR A 17 9.12 1.30 21.53
N LEU A 18 9.68 0.63 20.55
CA LEU A 18 9.03 -0.43 19.79
C LEU A 18 9.70 -1.78 20.07
N PRO A 19 8.97 -2.88 19.99
CA PRO A 19 9.57 -4.21 20.03
C PRO A 19 10.71 -4.34 19.01
N ALA A 20 11.68 -5.21 19.31
CA ALA A 20 12.88 -5.35 18.50
C ALA A 20 12.61 -5.84 17.07
N SER A 21 11.49 -6.53 16.86
CA SER A 21 11.14 -7.07 15.55
C SER A 21 9.62 -7.02 15.40
N LEU A 22 9.15 -6.35 14.36
CA LEU A 22 7.73 -6.22 14.06
C LEU A 22 7.41 -6.85 12.71
N THR A 23 6.21 -7.37 12.59
CA THR A 23 5.58 -7.68 11.32
C THR A 23 4.46 -6.68 11.09
N LEU A 24 4.57 -5.90 10.02
CA LEU A 24 3.58 -4.89 9.66
C LEU A 24 2.77 -5.38 8.46
N VAL A 25 1.46 -5.19 8.54
CA VAL A 25 0.57 -5.38 7.40
C VAL A 25 0.04 -4.02 7.00
N VAL A 26 0.30 -3.65 5.77
CA VAL A 26 -0.21 -2.40 5.18
C VAL A 26 -1.41 -2.75 4.31
N LEU A 27 -2.55 -2.14 4.61
CA LEU A 27 -3.75 -2.28 3.78
C LEU A 27 -3.89 -1.01 2.95
N ALA A 28 -3.64 -1.13 1.66
CA ALA A 28 -3.73 -0.02 0.72
C ALA A 28 -5.05 -0.12 -0.06
N PRO A 29 -5.94 0.88 0.02
CA PRO A 29 -7.19 0.86 -0.74
C PRO A 29 -6.97 0.69 -2.24
N HIS A 30 -5.98 1.37 -2.80
CA HIS A 30 -5.65 1.36 -4.23
C HIS A 30 -4.15 1.19 -4.44
N PRO A 31 -3.71 0.79 -5.63
CA PRO A 31 -2.29 0.91 -6.00
C PRO A 31 -1.83 2.36 -5.84
N ASP A 32 -0.59 2.55 -5.41
CA ASP A 32 0.10 3.79 -5.07
C ASP A 32 -0.12 4.34 -3.65
N ASP A 33 -1.12 3.90 -2.92
CA ASP A 33 -1.29 4.33 -1.52
C ASP A 33 -0.09 3.95 -0.64
N PHE A 34 0.56 2.83 -0.96
CA PHE A 34 1.82 2.43 -0.33
C PHE A 34 2.90 3.50 -0.53
N ASP A 35 2.97 4.08 -1.72
CA ASP A 35 4.00 5.07 -2.04
C ASP A 35 3.83 6.34 -1.21
N ALA A 36 2.59 6.68 -0.87
CA ALA A 36 2.29 7.85 -0.05
C ALA A 36 2.87 7.76 1.36
N ILE A 37 3.07 6.56 1.89
CA ILE A 37 3.63 6.34 3.23
C ILE A 37 5.00 5.65 3.20
N ALA A 38 5.64 5.60 2.03
CA ALA A 38 6.89 4.87 1.84
C ALA A 38 8.02 5.38 2.73
N VAL A 39 8.07 6.67 3.03
CA VAL A 39 9.11 7.23 3.92
C VAL A 39 8.98 6.66 5.33
N THR A 40 7.76 6.57 5.85
CA THR A 40 7.50 5.95 7.16
C THR A 40 7.84 4.46 7.14
N LEU A 41 7.43 3.76 6.09
CA LEU A 41 7.70 2.33 5.96
C LEU A 41 9.18 2.03 5.78
N ARG A 42 9.93 2.94 5.17
CA ARG A 42 11.38 2.81 5.05
C ARG A 42 12.07 2.78 6.41
N TYR A 43 11.59 3.55 7.37
CA TYR A 43 12.10 3.50 8.73
C TYR A 43 11.99 2.09 9.31
N PHE A 44 10.82 1.46 9.19
CA PHE A 44 10.60 0.10 9.67
C PHE A 44 11.43 -0.92 8.88
N HIS A 45 11.51 -0.75 7.57
CA HIS A 45 12.31 -1.62 6.71
C HIS A 45 13.79 -1.60 7.11
N GLN A 46 14.33 -0.42 7.38
CA GLN A 46 15.73 -0.26 7.81
C GLN A 46 15.99 -0.83 9.20
N ARG A 47 14.98 -0.90 10.06
CA ARG A 47 15.08 -1.60 11.35
C ARG A 47 15.18 -3.12 11.19
N GLY A 48 14.82 -3.66 10.03
CA GLY A 48 14.72 -5.09 9.80
C GLY A 48 13.34 -5.67 10.07
N ASP A 49 12.31 -4.82 10.22
CA ASP A 49 10.93 -5.26 10.35
C ASP A 49 10.42 -5.86 9.05
N THR A 50 9.48 -6.80 9.16
CA THR A 50 8.87 -7.46 8.00
C THR A 50 7.61 -6.72 7.59
N ILE A 51 7.52 -6.30 6.34
CA ILE A 51 6.38 -5.57 5.79
C ILE A 51 5.65 -6.44 4.78
N HIS A 52 4.34 -6.57 4.94
CA HIS A 52 3.43 -7.16 3.96
C HIS A 52 2.49 -6.07 3.46
N LEU A 53 2.28 -6.02 2.15
CA LEU A 53 1.34 -5.08 1.53
C LEU A 53 0.20 -5.86 0.89
N ALA A 54 -1.03 -5.51 1.24
CA ALA A 54 -2.23 -5.97 0.58
C ALA A 54 -2.94 -4.79 -0.07
N VAL A 55 -3.03 -4.79 -1.39
CA VAL A 55 -3.75 -3.78 -2.16
C VAL A 55 -5.17 -4.27 -2.38
N LEU A 56 -6.16 -3.52 -1.92
CA LEU A 56 -7.51 -4.01 -1.77
C LEU A 56 -8.31 -3.97 -3.08
N THR A 57 -8.15 -2.91 -3.87
CA THR A 57 -8.84 -2.76 -5.15
C THR A 57 -7.85 -2.55 -6.30
N THR A 58 -8.33 -2.65 -7.53
CA THR A 58 -7.47 -2.46 -8.71
C THR A 58 -7.13 -1.00 -8.97
N GLY A 59 -7.96 -0.07 -8.48
CA GLY A 59 -7.81 1.36 -8.78
C GLY A 59 -8.00 1.70 -10.27
N ALA A 60 -8.62 0.81 -11.06
CA ALA A 60 -8.77 1.00 -12.49
C ALA A 60 -9.55 2.27 -12.85
N SER A 61 -10.54 2.65 -12.04
CA SER A 61 -11.34 3.86 -12.27
C SER A 61 -10.54 5.16 -12.23
N GLY A 62 -9.36 5.15 -11.61
CA GLY A 62 -8.47 6.31 -11.55
C GLY A 62 -7.57 6.47 -12.78
N VAL A 63 -7.65 5.58 -13.75
CA VAL A 63 -6.85 5.62 -14.98
C VAL A 63 -7.69 6.17 -16.12
N GLU A 64 -7.17 7.23 -16.79
CA GLU A 64 -7.83 7.79 -17.98
C GLU A 64 -7.73 6.83 -19.15
N ASP A 65 -8.79 6.82 -20.01
CA ASP A 65 -8.78 6.04 -21.25
C ASP A 65 -7.61 6.44 -22.14
N GLY A 66 -6.88 5.45 -22.60
CA GLY A 66 -5.74 5.64 -23.49
C GLY A 66 -4.41 5.89 -22.78
N TYR A 67 -4.40 6.11 -21.47
CA TYR A 67 -3.13 6.20 -20.75
C TYR A 67 -2.37 4.88 -20.86
N ALA A 68 -1.14 4.95 -21.37
CA ALA A 68 -0.30 3.76 -21.64
C ALA A 68 -1.06 2.67 -22.45
N ASP A 69 -1.89 3.09 -23.39
CA ASP A 69 -2.74 2.23 -24.23
C ASP A 69 -3.78 1.39 -23.47
N ALA A 70 -4.10 1.76 -22.24
CA ALA A 70 -5.12 1.08 -21.44
C ALA A 70 -6.51 1.71 -21.67
N TYR A 71 -7.48 0.91 -22.08
CA TYR A 71 -8.85 1.35 -22.34
C TYR A 71 -9.88 0.57 -21.53
N THR A 72 -9.66 -0.71 -21.29
CA THR A 72 -10.56 -1.54 -20.50
C THR A 72 -10.22 -1.50 -19.02
N ALA A 73 -11.18 -1.85 -18.17
CA ALA A 73 -10.94 -1.98 -16.73
C ALA A 73 -9.83 -2.98 -16.43
N ASP A 74 -9.78 -4.10 -17.17
CA ASP A 74 -8.73 -5.12 -16.99
C ASP A 74 -7.36 -4.60 -17.41
N ASP A 75 -7.26 -3.87 -18.51
CA ASP A 75 -6.00 -3.26 -18.95
C ASP A 75 -5.49 -2.26 -17.91
N LYS A 76 -6.38 -1.44 -17.39
CA LYS A 76 -6.06 -0.42 -16.38
C LYS A 76 -5.63 -1.07 -15.07
N ALA A 77 -6.31 -2.14 -14.65
CA ALA A 77 -5.94 -2.90 -13.47
C ALA A 77 -4.54 -3.52 -13.62
N THR A 78 -4.27 -4.15 -14.75
CA THR A 78 -2.96 -4.74 -15.05
C THR A 78 -1.86 -3.69 -15.03
N LEU A 79 -2.11 -2.53 -15.61
CA LEU A 79 -1.17 -1.41 -15.61
C LEU A 79 -0.84 -0.96 -14.17
N ARG A 80 -1.85 -0.71 -13.36
CA ARG A 80 -1.66 -0.22 -11.99
C ARG A 80 -0.98 -1.26 -11.10
N GLU A 81 -1.31 -2.52 -11.27
CA GLU A 81 -0.65 -3.60 -10.53
C GLU A 81 0.83 -3.72 -10.91
N ALA A 82 1.15 -3.59 -12.19
CA ALA A 82 2.52 -3.61 -12.65
C ALA A 82 3.34 -2.42 -12.11
N GLU A 83 2.75 -1.24 -12.10
CA GLU A 83 3.38 -0.04 -11.53
C GLU A 83 3.63 -0.23 -10.02
N GLN A 84 2.65 -0.74 -9.28
CA GLN A 84 2.80 -0.98 -7.85
C GLN A 84 3.87 -2.04 -7.57
N ALA A 85 3.90 -3.12 -8.34
CA ALA A 85 4.92 -4.15 -8.19
C ALA A 85 6.33 -3.59 -8.43
N ALA A 86 6.49 -2.73 -9.43
CA ALA A 86 7.76 -2.08 -9.74
C ALA A 86 8.19 -1.14 -8.61
N SER A 87 7.26 -0.35 -8.07
CA SER A 87 7.53 0.53 -6.94
C SER A 87 7.94 -0.25 -5.69
N CYS A 88 7.24 -1.34 -5.39
CA CYS A 88 7.59 -2.21 -4.27
C CYS A 88 8.97 -2.85 -4.45
N ALA A 89 9.31 -3.29 -5.65
CA ALA A 89 10.64 -3.84 -5.95
C ALA A 89 11.73 -2.79 -5.73
N PHE A 90 11.50 -1.56 -6.16
CA PHE A 90 12.42 -0.45 -5.94
C PHE A 90 12.60 -0.16 -4.43
N PHE A 91 11.52 -0.22 -3.67
CA PHE A 91 11.56 -0.07 -2.21
C PHE A 91 12.34 -1.21 -1.52
N GLY A 92 12.31 -2.39 -2.08
CA GLY A 92 12.91 -3.60 -1.50
C GLY A 92 11.88 -4.57 -0.92
N LEU A 93 10.60 -4.40 -1.23
CA LEU A 93 9.54 -5.35 -0.85
C LEU A 93 9.47 -6.46 -1.89
N PRO A 94 9.75 -7.74 -1.51
CA PRO A 94 9.70 -8.84 -2.46
C PRO A 94 8.27 -9.18 -2.87
N PRO A 95 8.07 -9.80 -4.06
CA PRO A 95 6.75 -10.17 -4.56
C PRO A 95 5.96 -11.06 -3.61
N GLU A 96 6.61 -11.91 -2.82
CA GLU A 96 5.98 -12.82 -1.86
C GLU A 96 5.24 -12.09 -0.75
N ARG A 97 5.56 -10.81 -0.52
CA ARG A 97 4.93 -9.98 0.50
C ARG A 97 4.01 -8.91 -0.07
N LEU A 98 3.72 -9.00 -1.37
CA LEU A 98 2.76 -8.13 -2.07
C LEU A 98 1.57 -8.97 -2.53
N SER A 99 0.37 -8.56 -2.14
CA SER A 99 -0.88 -9.22 -2.52
C SER A 99 -1.84 -8.22 -3.13
N PHE A 100 -2.47 -8.59 -4.25
CA PHE A 100 -3.55 -7.85 -4.87
C PHE A 100 -4.87 -8.59 -4.65
N LEU A 101 -5.75 -8.03 -3.83
CA LEU A 101 -6.99 -8.71 -3.44
C LEU A 101 -8.10 -8.53 -4.47
N ARG A 102 -8.06 -7.45 -5.25
CA ARG A 102 -9.01 -7.17 -6.35
C ARG A 102 -10.46 -7.27 -5.89
N LEU A 103 -10.77 -6.65 -4.74
CA LEU A 103 -12.14 -6.66 -4.23
C LEU A 103 -13.07 -5.99 -5.27
N PRO A 104 -14.24 -6.60 -5.54
CA PRO A 104 -15.14 -6.08 -6.56
C PRO A 104 -15.77 -4.75 -6.12
N PRO A 105 -16.17 -3.89 -7.08
CA PRO A 105 -16.93 -2.70 -6.77
C PRO A 105 -18.31 -3.07 -6.19
N ASP A 106 -19.01 -2.06 -5.65
CA ASP A 106 -20.37 -2.22 -5.18
C ASP A 106 -21.35 -2.44 -6.36
N GLU A 107 -22.64 -2.62 -6.05
CA GLU A 107 -23.67 -2.88 -7.06
C GLU A 107 -23.86 -1.72 -8.06
N LYS A 108 -23.42 -0.51 -7.69
CA LYS A 108 -23.47 0.68 -8.53
C LYS A 108 -22.19 0.90 -9.33
N GLY A 109 -21.21 0.02 -9.18
CA GLY A 109 -19.91 0.13 -9.84
C GLY A 109 -18.91 1.03 -9.11
N ASN A 110 -19.23 1.50 -7.91
CA ASN A 110 -18.29 2.29 -7.10
C ASN A 110 -17.33 1.37 -6.34
N PRO A 111 -16.08 1.81 -6.15
CA PRO A 111 -15.18 1.09 -5.27
C PRO A 111 -15.75 1.03 -3.84
N ARG A 112 -15.78 -0.17 -3.25
CA ARG A 112 -16.40 -0.37 -1.91
C ARG A 112 -15.70 0.36 -0.79
N LEU A 113 -14.47 0.80 -1.03
CA LEU A 113 -13.63 1.45 -0.03
C LEU A 113 -13.59 2.97 -0.16
N ASP A 114 -14.36 3.52 -1.09
CA ASP A 114 -14.47 4.96 -1.30
C ASP A 114 -15.68 5.57 -0.58
N ASP A 115 -16.38 4.77 0.17
CA ASP A 115 -17.54 5.21 0.95
C ASP A 115 -17.13 5.92 2.24
#